data_800c22a43f0e01dda5a92ce3b81eff9c
#
_entry.id   800c22a43f0e01dda5a92ce3b81eff9c
#
_cell.length_a   1.000
_cell.length_b   1.000
_cell.length_c   1.000
_cell.angle_alpha   90.00
_cell.angle_beta   90.00
_cell.angle_gamma   90.00
#
_symmetry.space_group_name_H-M   'P 1'
#
loop_
_entity.id
_entity.type
_entity.pdbx_description
1 polymer ?
#
loop_
_entity_poly.entity_id
_entity_poly.type
_entity_poly.pdbx_seq_one_letter_code
_entity_poly.pdbx_strand_id
1 'polypeptide(L)'
;MSADAGLAGRAFVWLQYMLPHHAISRLVLAATRVKTAWFKNTLISGFLRLYAVNMSDAQTVDPLGFATFNEFFTRALKPTARTVAQSSEIVVSPVDGTVSECGAITADRLLQAKGQDYRLADLLAGQEWRRAFEGGTFCTIYLAPYNYHRIHMPARGKLLSTVYVPGRLFSVNATTARHVPRLFARNERVLTLFETAFGKMAVILVGALNVGGMATVWTGDITPAPRRRITVLPQTDLILDKAAELGRFNMGSTVIVLFEPDRVNLAPQLHAGSRVRFGEELARVR
;
A
#
# COMPACT_ATOMS: atom_id res chain seq x y z
N MET A 1 27.72 11.25 1.22
CA MET A 1 26.90 10.38 2.12
C MET A 1 27.80 9.22 2.53
N SER A 2 28.15 9.19 3.81
CA SER A 2 29.25 8.42 4.39
C SER A 2 29.02 6.90 4.36
N ALA A 3 30.15 6.16 4.35
CA ALA A 3 30.17 4.68 4.47
C ALA A 3 29.39 4.16 5.69
N ASP A 4 29.33 4.95 6.76
CA ASP A 4 28.61 4.64 8.00
C ASP A 4 27.09 4.51 7.82
N ALA A 5 26.48 5.32 6.95
CA ALA A 5 25.04 5.21 6.66
C ALA A 5 24.70 3.89 5.92
N GLY A 6 25.67 3.35 5.16
CA GLY A 6 25.54 2.06 4.49
C GLY A 6 25.64 0.87 5.44
N LEU A 7 26.53 0.92 6.43
CA LEU A 7 26.71 -0.13 7.44
C LEU A 7 25.52 -0.21 8.39
N ALA A 8 25.04 0.93 8.90
CA ALA A 8 23.85 0.98 9.74
C ALA A 8 22.59 0.46 9.02
N GLY A 9 22.42 0.80 7.74
CA GLY A 9 21.34 0.30 6.90
C GLY A 9 21.40 -1.22 6.69
N ARG A 10 22.59 -1.77 6.47
CA ARG A 10 22.81 -3.23 6.35
C ARG A 10 22.54 -3.95 7.67
N ALA A 11 23.02 -3.42 8.79
CA ALA A 11 22.75 -3.98 10.11
C ALA A 11 21.26 -3.97 10.45
N PHE A 12 20.55 -2.88 10.14
CA PHE A 12 19.09 -2.79 10.28
C PHE A 12 18.35 -3.84 9.44
N VAL A 13 18.78 -4.05 8.20
CA VAL A 13 18.20 -5.09 7.33
C VAL A 13 18.50 -6.48 7.88
N TRP A 14 19.74 -6.73 8.31
CA TRP A 14 20.14 -8.02 8.87
C TRP A 14 19.31 -8.39 10.10
N LEU A 15 19.10 -7.42 11.00
CA LEU A 15 18.23 -7.60 12.16
C LEU A 15 16.81 -8.04 11.74
N GLN A 16 16.25 -7.46 10.70
CA GLN A 16 14.92 -7.84 10.23
C GLN A 16 14.85 -9.30 9.73
N TYR A 17 15.91 -9.85 9.16
CA TYR A 17 15.93 -11.27 8.77
C TYR A 17 15.77 -12.22 9.97
N MET A 18 16.22 -11.81 11.15
CA MET A 18 16.17 -12.59 12.41
C MET A 18 14.81 -12.48 13.11
N LEU A 19 14.02 -11.45 12.84
CA LEU A 19 12.77 -11.20 13.56
C LEU A 19 11.65 -12.18 13.17
N PRO A 20 10.83 -12.64 14.14
CA PRO A 20 9.63 -13.43 13.89
C PRO A 20 8.47 -12.49 13.44
N HIS A 21 8.55 -11.96 12.22
CA HIS A 21 7.70 -10.89 11.70
C HIS A 21 6.20 -11.12 11.95
N HIS A 22 5.69 -12.32 11.68
CA HIS A 22 4.25 -12.61 11.82
C HIS A 22 3.80 -12.66 13.29
N ALA A 23 4.67 -13.11 14.20
CA ALA A 23 4.36 -13.09 15.63
C ALA A 23 4.29 -11.65 16.14
N ILE A 24 5.28 -10.83 15.78
CA ILE A 24 5.33 -9.40 16.13
C ILE A 24 4.09 -8.69 15.57
N SER A 25 3.77 -8.87 14.29
CA SER A 25 2.61 -8.20 13.66
C SER A 25 1.28 -8.61 14.30
N ARG A 26 1.11 -9.88 14.68
CA ARG A 26 -0.08 -10.34 15.42
C ARG A 26 -0.19 -9.69 16.79
N LEU A 27 0.92 -9.62 17.53
CA LEU A 27 0.96 -8.97 18.85
C LEU A 27 0.64 -7.47 18.72
N VAL A 28 1.24 -6.78 17.75
CA VAL A 28 0.97 -5.37 17.48
C VAL A 28 -0.51 -5.17 17.13
N LEU A 29 -1.08 -5.99 16.24
CA LEU A 29 -2.49 -5.89 15.90
C LEU A 29 -3.40 -6.08 17.12
N ALA A 30 -3.11 -7.08 17.96
CA ALA A 30 -3.86 -7.30 19.20
C ALA A 30 -3.77 -6.08 20.13
N ALA A 31 -2.57 -5.55 20.35
CA ALA A 31 -2.34 -4.37 21.19
C ALA A 31 -3.06 -3.12 20.64
N THR A 32 -3.02 -2.89 19.32
CA THR A 32 -3.65 -1.72 18.69
C THR A 32 -5.20 -1.77 18.70
N ARG A 33 -5.79 -2.92 18.96
CA ARG A 33 -7.25 -3.13 19.07
C ARG A 33 -7.76 -3.14 20.50
N VAL A 34 -6.91 -2.94 21.50
CA VAL A 34 -7.31 -2.82 22.90
C VAL A 34 -8.12 -1.54 23.09
N LYS A 35 -9.33 -1.67 23.73
CA LYS A 35 -10.25 -0.56 23.98
C LYS A 35 -10.01 0.16 25.32
N THR A 36 -9.17 -0.40 26.22
CA THR A 36 -8.88 0.18 27.53
C THR A 36 -8.32 1.59 27.39
N ALA A 37 -9.03 2.58 27.91
CA ALA A 37 -8.77 4.00 27.65
C ALA A 37 -7.33 4.44 27.95
N TRP A 38 -6.79 4.11 29.14
CA TRP A 38 -5.43 4.49 29.49
C TRP A 38 -4.41 3.91 28.53
N PHE A 39 -4.58 2.63 28.12
CA PHE A 39 -3.64 1.95 27.23
C PHE A 39 -3.67 2.54 25.82
N LYS A 40 -4.88 2.64 25.20
CA LYS A 40 -5.01 3.22 23.87
C LYS A 40 -4.53 4.67 23.81
N ASN A 41 -4.87 5.48 24.86
CA ASN A 41 -4.47 6.89 24.91
C ASN A 41 -2.95 7.03 25.03
N THR A 42 -2.28 6.16 25.80
CA THR A 42 -0.81 6.11 25.85
C THR A 42 -0.20 5.79 24.50
N LEU A 43 -0.75 4.81 23.77
CA LEU A 43 -0.28 4.46 22.43
C LEU A 43 -0.47 5.62 21.44
N ILE A 44 -1.65 6.25 21.43
CA ILE A 44 -1.96 7.36 20.53
C ILE A 44 -1.07 8.57 20.84
N SER A 45 -0.95 8.94 22.12
CA SER A 45 -0.12 10.07 22.54
C SER A 45 1.37 9.84 22.25
N GLY A 46 1.86 8.60 22.47
CA GLY A 46 3.23 8.22 22.11
C GLY A 46 3.47 8.32 20.61
N PHE A 47 2.53 7.86 19.80
CA PHE A 47 2.60 7.94 18.35
C PHE A 47 2.62 9.39 17.84
N LEU A 48 1.77 10.26 18.40
CA LEU A 48 1.73 11.69 18.04
C LEU A 48 2.98 12.47 18.44
N ARG A 49 3.70 12.01 19.47
CA ARG A 49 5.03 12.58 19.82
C ARG A 49 6.11 12.20 18.83
N LEU A 50 6.01 11.00 18.24
CA LEU A 50 7.01 10.49 17.29
C LEU A 50 6.73 10.93 15.85
N TYR A 51 5.46 11.15 15.51
CA TYR A 51 5.04 11.43 14.14
C TYR A 51 4.10 12.64 14.08
N ALA A 52 4.37 13.55 13.15
CA ALA A 52 3.53 14.71 12.87
C ALA A 52 2.28 14.30 12.07
N VAL A 53 1.26 13.79 12.75
CA VAL A 53 0.00 13.37 12.13
C VAL A 53 -0.92 14.57 11.98
N ASN A 54 -1.39 14.84 10.75
CA ASN A 54 -2.41 15.85 10.52
C ASN A 54 -3.80 15.32 10.93
N MET A 55 -4.31 15.82 12.05
CA MET A 55 -5.64 15.48 12.55
C MET A 55 -6.74 16.43 12.05
N SER A 56 -6.38 17.59 11.50
CA SER A 56 -7.39 18.56 10.99
C SER A 56 -8.18 18.01 9.81
N ASP A 57 -7.59 17.12 9.02
CA ASP A 57 -8.22 16.43 7.89
C ASP A 57 -9.10 15.27 8.32
N ALA A 58 -8.95 14.76 9.54
CA ALA A 58 -9.70 13.61 10.03
C ALA A 58 -11.15 13.97 10.34
N GLN A 59 -12.06 13.02 10.09
CA GLN A 59 -13.48 13.16 10.46
C GLN A 59 -13.64 13.31 11.97
N THR A 60 -12.92 12.51 12.75
CA THR A 60 -12.78 12.66 14.20
C THR A 60 -11.49 13.43 14.48
N VAL A 61 -11.61 14.71 14.87
CA VAL A 61 -10.46 15.61 15.05
C VAL A 61 -9.71 15.33 16.35
N ASP A 62 -10.45 14.98 17.42
CA ASP A 62 -9.83 14.58 18.70
C ASP A 62 -9.14 13.21 18.56
N PRO A 63 -7.81 13.13 18.67
CA PRO A 63 -7.11 11.86 18.54
C PRO A 63 -7.45 10.84 19.64
N LEU A 64 -7.91 11.30 20.80
CA LEU A 64 -8.31 10.41 21.90
C LEU A 64 -9.78 9.96 21.80
N GLY A 65 -10.56 10.52 20.90
CA GLY A 65 -11.97 10.18 20.64
C GLY A 65 -12.18 8.83 19.95
N PHE A 66 -11.11 8.18 19.43
CA PHE A 66 -11.20 6.86 18.80
C PHE A 66 -11.31 5.75 19.85
N ALA A 67 -12.06 4.68 19.56
CA ALA A 67 -12.22 3.55 20.49
C ALA A 67 -10.93 2.72 20.64
N THR A 68 -10.06 2.70 19.63
CA THR A 68 -8.80 1.96 19.61
C THR A 68 -7.69 2.74 18.89
N PHE A 69 -6.43 2.36 19.11
CA PHE A 69 -5.32 2.89 18.31
C PHE A 69 -5.49 2.54 16.82
N ASN A 70 -5.99 1.34 16.49
CA ASN A 70 -6.20 0.93 15.12
C ASN A 70 -7.22 1.82 14.39
N GLU A 71 -8.33 2.21 15.05
CA GLU A 71 -9.29 3.16 14.49
C GLU A 71 -8.68 4.55 14.27
N PHE A 72 -7.87 5.05 15.22
CA PHE A 72 -7.11 6.29 15.03
C PHE A 72 -6.17 6.18 13.82
N PHE A 73 -5.46 5.08 13.67
CA PHE A 73 -4.50 4.88 12.58
C PHE A 73 -5.20 4.78 11.22
N THR A 74 -6.34 4.09 11.16
CA THR A 74 -7.16 3.94 9.95
C THR A 74 -8.30 4.97 9.87
N ARG A 75 -8.12 6.13 10.51
CA ARG A 75 -9.11 7.21 10.59
C ARG A 75 -9.68 7.59 9.24
N ALA A 76 -10.97 7.88 9.18
CA ALA A 76 -11.59 8.45 7.99
C ALA A 76 -11.23 9.93 7.85
N LEU A 77 -11.12 10.41 6.62
CA LEU A 77 -10.97 11.84 6.32
C LEU A 77 -12.35 12.51 6.18
N LYS A 78 -12.38 13.81 6.43
CA LYS A 78 -13.54 14.65 6.08
C LYS A 78 -13.74 14.59 4.55
N PRO A 79 -14.99 14.64 4.05
CA PRO A 79 -15.26 14.66 2.60
C PRO A 79 -14.53 15.77 1.85
N THR A 80 -14.26 16.90 2.52
CA THR A 80 -13.59 18.07 1.96
C THR A 80 -12.06 18.05 2.11
N ALA A 81 -11.51 17.04 2.79
CA ALA A 81 -10.06 17.00 3.09
C ALA A 81 -9.18 16.68 1.87
N ARG A 82 -9.76 16.12 0.83
CA ARG A 82 -9.10 15.80 -0.44
C ARG A 82 -9.97 16.23 -1.62
N THR A 83 -9.33 16.88 -2.57
CA THR A 83 -9.95 17.17 -3.88
C THR A 83 -9.70 16.00 -4.80
N VAL A 84 -10.76 15.33 -5.22
CA VAL A 84 -10.68 14.25 -6.20
C VAL A 84 -10.83 14.80 -7.60
N ALA A 85 -9.87 14.52 -8.48
CA ALA A 85 -9.97 14.91 -9.88
C ALA A 85 -11.16 14.20 -10.57
N GLN A 86 -12.11 14.98 -11.06
CA GLN A 86 -13.43 14.50 -11.51
C GLN A 86 -13.40 13.88 -12.93
N SER A 87 -12.54 14.37 -13.83
CA SER A 87 -12.50 13.85 -15.22
C SER A 87 -12.32 12.35 -15.26
N SER A 88 -13.12 11.67 -16.08
CA SER A 88 -13.02 10.21 -16.33
C SER A 88 -11.68 9.80 -16.92
N GLU A 89 -10.98 10.71 -17.60
CA GLU A 89 -9.66 10.48 -18.18
C GLU A 89 -8.54 10.52 -17.15
N ILE A 90 -8.80 11.03 -15.93
CA ILE A 90 -7.79 11.10 -14.87
C ILE A 90 -7.90 9.87 -13.99
N VAL A 91 -6.79 9.16 -13.88
CA VAL A 91 -6.56 8.13 -12.87
C VAL A 91 -5.94 8.80 -11.65
N VAL A 92 -6.55 8.62 -10.49
CA VAL A 92 -6.13 9.33 -9.27
C VAL A 92 -5.22 8.48 -8.40
N SER A 93 -4.40 9.13 -7.57
CA SER A 93 -3.64 8.44 -6.53
C SER A 93 -4.58 7.72 -5.56
N PRO A 94 -4.38 6.42 -5.30
CA PRO A 94 -5.20 5.65 -4.38
C PRO A 94 -4.95 6.01 -2.90
N VAL A 95 -3.85 6.69 -2.58
CA VAL A 95 -3.36 6.89 -1.22
C VAL A 95 -2.63 8.21 -1.05
N ASP A 96 -2.48 8.65 0.20
CA ASP A 96 -1.48 9.63 0.58
C ASP A 96 -0.13 8.92 0.74
N GLY A 97 0.94 9.42 0.13
CA GLY A 97 2.24 8.79 0.26
C GLY A 97 3.36 9.49 -0.48
N THR A 98 4.45 8.74 -0.62
CA THR A 98 5.61 9.15 -1.42
C THR A 98 5.84 8.11 -2.51
N VAL A 99 5.95 8.54 -3.76
CA VAL A 99 6.31 7.66 -4.87
C VAL A 99 7.71 7.11 -4.61
N SER A 100 7.80 5.78 -4.47
CA SER A 100 9.10 5.10 -4.36
C SER A 100 9.75 4.99 -5.72
N GLU A 101 8.98 4.51 -6.71
CA GLU A 101 9.37 4.38 -8.11
C GLU A 101 8.12 4.37 -9.00
N CYS A 102 8.23 4.88 -10.22
CA CYS A 102 7.18 4.79 -11.22
C CYS A 102 7.78 4.82 -12.64
N GLY A 103 7.07 4.25 -13.60
CA GLY A 103 7.53 4.22 -15.00
C GLY A 103 7.00 3.03 -15.77
N ALA A 104 7.70 2.69 -16.86
CA ALA A 104 7.36 1.55 -17.70
C ALA A 104 7.82 0.22 -17.06
N ILE A 105 7.01 -0.81 -17.29
CA ILE A 105 7.39 -2.20 -17.03
C ILE A 105 8.19 -2.66 -18.25
N THR A 106 9.51 -2.77 -18.13
CA THR A 106 10.38 -3.16 -19.25
C THR A 106 10.38 -4.68 -19.38
N ALA A 107 9.75 -5.20 -20.42
CA ALA A 107 9.42 -6.60 -20.60
C ALA A 107 8.58 -7.13 -19.42
N ASP A 108 9.19 -7.86 -18.47
CA ASP A 108 8.54 -8.36 -17.26
C ASP A 108 9.16 -7.80 -15.96
N ARG A 109 9.90 -6.66 -16.01
CA ARG A 109 10.66 -6.12 -14.88
C ARG A 109 10.19 -4.73 -14.46
N LEU A 110 10.07 -4.56 -13.15
CA LEU A 110 9.76 -3.30 -12.50
C LEU A 110 10.98 -2.81 -11.71
N LEU A 111 11.24 -1.50 -11.76
CA LEU A 111 12.25 -0.89 -10.91
C LEU A 111 11.74 -0.85 -9.45
N GLN A 112 12.56 -1.33 -8.51
CA GLN A 112 12.29 -1.27 -7.07
C GLN A 112 12.93 -0.05 -6.42
N ALA A 113 14.19 0.22 -6.81
CA ALA A 113 15.02 1.33 -6.40
C ALA A 113 16.21 1.39 -7.37
N LYS A 114 16.98 2.49 -7.34
CA LYS A 114 18.15 2.65 -8.22
C LYS A 114 19.07 1.40 -8.17
N GLY A 115 19.23 0.76 -9.32
CA GLY A 115 20.06 -0.43 -9.49
C GLY A 115 19.45 -1.75 -9.02
N GLN A 116 18.17 -1.78 -8.67
CA GLN A 116 17.45 -2.99 -8.32
C GLN A 116 16.11 -3.05 -9.02
N ASP A 117 15.85 -4.15 -9.67
CA ASP A 117 14.57 -4.49 -10.27
C ASP A 117 14.09 -5.87 -9.81
N TYR A 118 12.84 -6.21 -10.13
CA TYR A 118 12.26 -7.51 -9.85
C TYR A 118 11.22 -7.87 -10.92
N ARG A 119 10.96 -9.16 -11.06
CA ARG A 119 10.06 -9.64 -12.11
C ARG A 119 8.60 -9.41 -11.74
N LEU A 120 7.82 -9.03 -12.73
CA LEU A 120 6.35 -8.94 -12.63
C LEU A 120 5.74 -10.29 -12.20
N ALA A 121 6.28 -11.40 -12.72
CA ALA A 121 5.87 -12.74 -12.33
C ALA A 121 6.05 -13.01 -10.83
N ASP A 122 7.15 -12.51 -10.22
CA ASP A 122 7.39 -12.66 -8.79
C ASP A 122 6.40 -11.79 -7.98
N LEU A 123 6.15 -10.54 -8.43
CA LEU A 123 5.18 -9.65 -7.78
C LEU A 123 3.79 -10.24 -7.79
N LEU A 124 3.34 -10.74 -8.93
CA LEU A 124 1.99 -11.26 -9.14
C LEU A 124 1.88 -12.76 -8.83
N ALA A 125 2.91 -13.35 -8.22
CA ALA A 125 2.91 -14.74 -7.76
C ALA A 125 2.50 -15.75 -8.85
N GLY A 126 2.94 -15.51 -10.09
CA GLY A 126 2.70 -16.38 -11.22
C GLY A 126 1.28 -16.35 -11.79
N GLN A 127 0.41 -15.43 -11.34
CA GLN A 127 -0.95 -15.32 -11.90
C GLN A 127 -0.91 -15.17 -13.43
N GLU A 128 -1.78 -15.86 -14.14
CA GLU A 128 -1.81 -15.84 -15.61
C GLU A 128 -2.13 -14.45 -16.16
N TRP A 129 -3.01 -13.71 -15.51
CA TRP A 129 -3.37 -12.36 -15.90
C TRP A 129 -2.22 -11.34 -15.82
N ARG A 130 -1.04 -11.72 -15.26
CA ARG A 130 0.17 -10.87 -15.28
C ARG A 130 0.58 -10.44 -16.67
N ARG A 131 0.32 -11.30 -17.70
CA ARG A 131 0.69 -11.03 -19.09
C ARG A 131 0.07 -9.75 -19.63
N ALA A 132 -1.09 -9.36 -19.11
CA ALA A 132 -1.74 -8.11 -19.46
C ALA A 132 -0.92 -6.86 -19.08
N PHE A 133 0.00 -6.98 -18.15
CA PHE A 133 0.81 -5.87 -17.64
C PHE A 133 2.26 -5.88 -18.16
N GLU A 134 2.67 -6.88 -18.94
CA GLU A 134 3.99 -6.91 -19.55
C GLU A 134 4.12 -5.74 -20.55
N GLY A 135 5.16 -4.92 -20.44
CA GLY A 135 5.31 -3.69 -21.23
C GLY A 135 4.40 -2.53 -20.79
N GLY A 136 3.62 -2.70 -19.73
CA GLY A 136 2.71 -1.69 -19.20
C GLY A 136 3.39 -0.61 -18.35
N THR A 137 2.62 0.00 -17.47
CA THR A 137 3.07 1.10 -16.61
C THR A 137 2.80 0.77 -15.15
N PHE A 138 3.68 1.23 -14.24
CA PHE A 138 3.51 1.03 -12.80
C PHE A 138 3.78 2.30 -12.00
N CYS A 139 3.19 2.37 -10.81
CA CYS A 139 3.55 3.33 -9.77
C CYS A 139 3.54 2.65 -8.42
N THR A 140 4.65 2.76 -7.69
CA THR A 140 4.83 2.24 -6.32
C THR A 140 4.82 3.40 -5.35
N ILE A 141 3.87 3.41 -4.40
CA ILE A 141 3.65 4.50 -3.45
C ILE A 141 3.82 3.96 -2.03
N TYR A 142 4.76 4.52 -1.29
CA TYR A 142 5.03 4.21 0.11
C TYR A 142 4.18 5.08 1.03
N LEU A 143 3.51 4.47 1.99
CA LEU A 143 2.76 5.15 3.04
C LEU A 143 3.59 5.18 4.33
N ALA A 144 4.06 6.36 4.71
CA ALA A 144 4.73 6.54 6.00
C ALA A 144 3.72 6.45 7.16
N PRO A 145 4.15 6.16 8.40
CA PRO A 145 3.24 5.96 9.53
C PRO A 145 2.28 7.14 9.79
N TYR A 146 2.67 8.36 9.48
CA TYR A 146 1.84 9.56 9.65
C TYR A 146 0.82 9.80 8.55
N ASN A 147 0.92 9.10 7.40
CA ASN A 147 0.00 9.24 6.29
C ASN A 147 -1.42 8.72 6.62
N TYR A 148 -2.33 8.94 5.71
CA TYR A 148 -3.64 8.33 5.68
C TYR A 148 -3.53 6.89 5.17
N HIS A 149 -4.16 5.92 5.85
CA HIS A 149 -3.94 4.49 5.59
C HIS A 149 -5.14 3.74 5.02
N ARG A 150 -6.18 4.45 4.56
CA ARG A 150 -7.18 3.85 3.68
C ARG A 150 -6.74 3.97 2.23
N ILE A 151 -7.15 3.01 1.43
CA ILE A 151 -6.81 2.89 0.02
C ILE A 151 -8.09 3.08 -0.76
N HIS A 152 -8.02 3.84 -1.83
CA HIS A 152 -9.16 4.17 -2.66
C HIS A 152 -8.96 3.73 -4.10
N MET A 153 -10.06 3.57 -4.84
CA MET A 153 -10.02 3.21 -6.25
C MET A 153 -9.42 4.33 -7.10
N PRO A 154 -8.37 4.03 -7.88
CA PRO A 154 -7.79 5.05 -8.78
C PRO A 154 -8.73 5.46 -9.92
N ALA A 155 -9.58 4.55 -10.37
CA ALA A 155 -10.61 4.73 -11.38
C ALA A 155 -11.78 3.80 -11.09
N ARG A 156 -12.95 4.03 -11.69
CA ARG A 156 -14.07 3.09 -11.64
C ARG A 156 -13.66 1.76 -12.25
N GLY A 157 -13.95 0.64 -11.56
CA GLY A 157 -13.61 -0.68 -12.04
C GLY A 157 -14.45 -1.79 -11.43
N LYS A 158 -14.61 -2.86 -12.21
CA LYS A 158 -15.24 -4.12 -11.79
C LYS A 158 -14.16 -5.06 -11.25
N LEU A 159 -14.35 -5.58 -10.05
CA LEU A 159 -13.43 -6.55 -9.44
C LEU A 159 -13.47 -7.87 -10.22
N LEU A 160 -12.30 -8.30 -10.68
CA LEU A 160 -12.13 -9.58 -11.39
C LEU A 160 -11.49 -10.66 -10.51
N SER A 161 -10.57 -10.28 -9.62
CA SER A 161 -9.86 -11.24 -8.78
C SER A 161 -9.28 -10.59 -7.55
N THR A 162 -9.26 -11.35 -6.46
CA THR A 162 -8.52 -11.03 -5.23
C THR A 162 -7.66 -12.21 -4.84
N VAL A 163 -6.34 -12.02 -4.75
CA VAL A 163 -5.40 -13.08 -4.42
C VAL A 163 -4.57 -12.70 -3.21
N TYR A 164 -4.62 -13.52 -2.18
CA TYR A 164 -3.70 -13.43 -1.06
C TYR A 164 -2.40 -14.18 -1.37
N VAL A 165 -1.28 -13.52 -1.18
CA VAL A 165 0.05 -14.09 -1.37
C VAL A 165 0.82 -14.02 -0.05
N PRO A 166 1.13 -15.18 0.57
CA PRO A 166 1.92 -15.21 1.80
C PRO A 166 3.35 -14.74 1.52
N GLY A 167 3.98 -14.16 2.53
CA GLY A 167 5.34 -13.66 2.40
C GLY A 167 5.96 -13.25 3.72
N ARG A 168 7.09 -12.58 3.66
CA ARG A 168 7.73 -11.92 4.80
C ARG A 168 7.03 -10.58 5.07
N LEU A 169 7.46 -9.90 6.14
CA LEU A 169 7.00 -8.55 6.50
C LEU A 169 8.22 -7.68 6.80
N PHE A 170 9.09 -7.50 5.79
CA PHE A 170 10.15 -6.51 5.91
C PHE A 170 9.55 -5.11 5.91
N SER A 171 10.17 -4.16 6.61
CA SER A 171 9.78 -2.75 6.43
C SER A 171 9.98 -2.33 4.96
N VAL A 172 9.17 -1.38 4.49
CA VAL A 172 9.15 -0.97 3.06
C VAL A 172 9.63 0.47 2.86
N ASN A 173 10.42 0.97 3.82
CA ASN A 173 11.03 2.29 3.70
C ASN A 173 12.18 2.32 2.66
N ALA A 174 12.68 3.51 2.34
CA ALA A 174 13.73 3.70 1.34
C ALA A 174 15.02 2.90 1.63
N THR A 175 15.37 2.67 2.90
CA THR A 175 16.56 1.90 3.30
C THR A 175 16.39 0.43 2.93
N THR A 176 15.25 -0.18 3.29
CA THR A 176 14.99 -1.58 2.95
C THR A 176 14.78 -1.78 1.46
N ALA A 177 14.13 -0.83 0.76
CA ALA A 177 13.98 -0.88 -0.69
C ALA A 177 15.33 -0.88 -1.43
N ARG A 178 16.36 -0.27 -0.87
CA ARG A 178 17.72 -0.28 -1.44
C ARG A 178 18.54 -1.52 -1.11
N HIS A 179 18.26 -2.22 0.00
CA HIS A 179 19.13 -3.29 0.50
C HIS A 179 18.49 -4.68 0.48
N VAL A 180 17.17 -4.78 0.36
CA VAL A 180 16.47 -6.08 0.28
C VAL A 180 16.08 -6.34 -1.18
N PRO A 181 16.75 -7.28 -1.86
CA PRO A 181 16.39 -7.63 -3.24
C PRO A 181 14.96 -8.18 -3.31
N ARG A 182 14.19 -7.76 -4.32
CA ARG A 182 12.82 -8.19 -4.57
C ARG A 182 11.89 -7.96 -3.36
N LEU A 183 12.08 -6.85 -2.64
CA LEU A 183 11.39 -6.54 -1.39
C LEU A 183 9.87 -6.74 -1.51
N PHE A 184 9.25 -6.08 -2.48
CA PHE A 184 7.80 -6.08 -2.65
C PHE A 184 7.24 -7.46 -3.07
N ALA A 185 8.02 -8.23 -3.84
CA ALA A 185 7.66 -9.60 -4.21
C ALA A 185 7.87 -10.62 -3.08
N ARG A 186 8.69 -10.30 -2.08
CA ARG A 186 8.96 -11.15 -0.90
C ARG A 186 7.99 -10.91 0.24
N ASN A 187 7.42 -9.72 0.33
CA ASN A 187 6.48 -9.39 1.38
C ASN A 187 5.09 -9.99 1.12
N GLU A 188 4.40 -10.30 2.23
CA GLU A 188 2.99 -10.65 2.24
C GLU A 188 2.20 -9.55 1.53
N ARG A 189 1.28 -9.94 0.64
CA ARG A 189 0.53 -8.97 -0.16
C ARG A 189 -0.82 -9.49 -0.61
N VAL A 190 -1.70 -8.56 -0.94
CA VAL A 190 -2.99 -8.81 -1.56
C VAL A 190 -2.99 -8.21 -2.96
N LEU A 191 -3.26 -9.03 -3.96
CA LEU A 191 -3.37 -8.61 -5.35
C LEU A 191 -4.85 -8.43 -5.65
N THR A 192 -5.24 -7.29 -6.19
CA THR A 192 -6.60 -7.05 -6.68
C THR A 192 -6.54 -6.66 -8.14
N LEU A 193 -7.35 -7.32 -8.96
CA LEU A 193 -7.45 -7.09 -10.40
C LEU A 193 -8.82 -6.50 -10.71
N PHE A 194 -8.85 -5.43 -11.47
CA PHE A 194 -10.05 -4.75 -11.91
C PHE A 194 -10.10 -4.63 -13.42
N GLU A 195 -11.29 -4.74 -13.98
CA GLU A 195 -11.63 -4.28 -15.35
C GLU A 195 -12.08 -2.84 -15.27
N THR A 196 -11.51 -1.96 -16.07
CA THR A 196 -11.83 -0.54 -16.16
C THR A 196 -12.23 -0.17 -17.59
N ALA A 197 -12.71 1.04 -17.81
CA ALA A 197 -13.04 1.53 -19.15
C ALA A 197 -11.82 1.61 -20.10
N PHE A 198 -10.59 1.66 -19.53
CA PHE A 198 -9.33 1.75 -20.28
C PHE A 198 -8.50 0.45 -20.24
N GLY A 199 -9.10 -0.67 -19.86
CA GLY A 199 -8.44 -1.98 -19.75
C GLY A 199 -8.21 -2.41 -18.30
N LYS A 200 -7.36 -3.43 -18.10
CA LYS A 200 -7.11 -3.98 -16.77
C LYS A 200 -6.21 -3.08 -15.94
N MET A 201 -6.56 -2.96 -14.66
CA MET A 201 -5.77 -2.28 -13.64
C MET A 201 -5.58 -3.22 -12.45
N ALA A 202 -4.37 -3.33 -11.92
CA ALA A 202 -4.13 -4.03 -10.68
C ALA A 202 -3.74 -3.05 -9.57
N VAL A 203 -4.34 -3.22 -8.39
CA VAL A 203 -3.95 -2.51 -7.17
C VAL A 203 -3.43 -3.55 -6.17
N ILE A 204 -2.16 -3.42 -5.81
CA ILE A 204 -1.46 -4.39 -4.98
C ILE A 204 -1.17 -3.76 -3.63
N LEU A 205 -1.68 -4.38 -2.57
CA LEU A 205 -1.44 -4.00 -1.20
C LEU A 205 -0.26 -4.82 -0.68
N VAL A 206 0.85 -4.17 -0.36
CA VAL A 206 2.04 -4.85 0.14
C VAL A 206 2.18 -4.60 1.63
N GLY A 207 2.11 -5.65 2.44
CA GLY A 207 2.31 -5.61 3.88
C GLY A 207 3.77 -5.34 4.27
N ALA A 208 3.98 -4.85 5.48
CA ALA A 208 5.31 -4.58 6.03
C ALA A 208 5.38 -4.91 7.53
N LEU A 209 6.57 -4.80 8.13
CA LEU A 209 6.77 -4.99 9.56
C LEU A 209 5.89 -4.02 10.36
N ASN A 210 5.28 -4.52 11.41
CA ASN A 210 4.29 -3.81 12.24
C ASN A 210 3.00 -3.43 11.48
N VAL A 211 2.79 -3.93 10.25
CA VAL A 211 1.50 -3.81 9.57
C VAL A 211 0.56 -4.81 10.22
N GLY A 212 -0.32 -4.34 11.09
CA GLY A 212 -1.25 -5.19 11.84
C GLY A 212 -2.26 -5.93 10.96
N GLY A 213 -2.26 -5.71 9.65
CA GLY A 213 -3.09 -6.42 8.70
C GLY A 213 -3.51 -5.58 7.49
N MET A 214 -3.97 -6.29 6.47
CA MET A 214 -4.60 -5.72 5.27
C MET A 214 -6.06 -6.13 5.23
N ALA A 215 -6.93 -5.20 4.88
CA ALA A 215 -8.36 -5.44 4.73
C ALA A 215 -8.87 -4.83 3.43
N THR A 216 -9.87 -5.46 2.81
CA THR A 216 -10.65 -4.88 1.71
C THR A 216 -12.10 -4.70 2.12
N VAL A 217 -12.83 -3.79 1.45
CA VAL A 217 -14.23 -3.52 1.80
C VAL A 217 -15.15 -4.71 1.54
N TRP A 218 -14.73 -5.67 0.71
CA TRP A 218 -15.56 -6.86 0.36
C TRP A 218 -15.17 -8.15 1.10
N THR A 219 -13.97 -8.23 1.69
CA THR A 219 -13.56 -9.42 2.46
C THR A 219 -13.33 -9.15 3.93
N GLY A 220 -13.30 -7.85 4.34
CA GLY A 220 -12.84 -7.49 5.68
C GLY A 220 -11.34 -7.79 5.86
N ASP A 221 -10.93 -8.15 7.08
CA ASP A 221 -9.53 -8.47 7.39
C ASP A 221 -9.05 -9.71 6.63
N ILE A 222 -8.01 -9.55 5.80
CA ILE A 222 -7.37 -10.63 5.03
C ILE A 222 -6.16 -11.16 5.80
N THR A 223 -5.41 -10.28 6.43
CA THR A 223 -4.21 -10.60 7.21
C THR A 223 -4.30 -9.99 8.61
N PRO A 224 -3.65 -10.58 9.61
CA PRO A 224 -2.82 -11.78 9.57
C PRO A 224 -3.66 -13.03 9.26
N ALA A 225 -3.23 -13.81 8.28
CA ALA A 225 -3.95 -14.98 7.85
C ALA A 225 -3.28 -16.27 8.37
N PRO A 226 -4.04 -17.30 8.72
CA PRO A 226 -3.49 -18.64 8.98
C PRO A 226 -3.00 -19.32 7.69
N ARG A 227 -3.30 -18.72 6.53
CA ARG A 227 -2.98 -19.24 5.21
C ARG A 227 -1.50 -19.15 4.92
N ARG A 228 -0.88 -20.29 4.60
CA ARG A 228 0.54 -20.37 4.20
C ARG A 228 0.72 -20.57 2.70
N ARG A 229 -0.37 -20.52 1.94
CA ARG A 229 -0.38 -20.75 0.48
C ARG A 229 -1.06 -19.59 -0.23
N ILE A 230 -0.66 -19.36 -1.47
CA ILE A 230 -1.35 -18.45 -2.38
C ILE A 230 -2.81 -18.89 -2.44
N THR A 231 -3.72 -17.97 -2.19
CA THR A 231 -5.16 -18.27 -2.11
C THR A 231 -5.93 -17.24 -2.91
N VAL A 232 -6.68 -17.71 -3.89
CA VAL A 232 -7.71 -16.89 -4.55
C VAL A 232 -8.87 -16.77 -3.57
N LEU A 233 -9.23 -15.54 -3.23
CA LEU A 233 -10.35 -15.27 -2.33
C LEU A 233 -11.68 -15.35 -3.09
N PRO A 234 -12.80 -15.59 -2.39
CA PRO A 234 -14.10 -15.67 -3.03
C PRO A 234 -14.36 -14.44 -3.92
N GLN A 235 -14.82 -14.70 -5.13
CA GLN A 235 -15.16 -13.66 -6.09
C GLN A 235 -16.50 -13.03 -5.71
N THR A 236 -16.59 -11.72 -5.81
CA THR A 236 -17.82 -10.94 -5.64
C THR A 236 -18.09 -10.14 -6.91
N ASP A 237 -19.35 -10.01 -7.31
CA ASP A 237 -19.73 -9.10 -8.40
C ASP A 237 -19.77 -7.68 -7.87
N LEU A 238 -18.59 -7.06 -7.79
CA LEU A 238 -18.38 -5.75 -7.17
C LEU A 238 -17.86 -4.75 -8.19
N ILE A 239 -18.54 -3.62 -8.29
CA ILE A 239 -18.06 -2.44 -9.00
C ILE A 239 -17.78 -1.37 -7.96
N LEU A 240 -16.58 -0.81 -7.99
CA LEU A 240 -16.20 0.33 -7.17
C LEU A 240 -16.02 1.56 -8.05
N ASP A 241 -16.63 2.66 -7.64
CA ASP A 241 -16.45 3.96 -8.30
C ASP A 241 -15.06 4.54 -7.99
N LYS A 242 -14.60 5.45 -8.85
CA LYS A 242 -13.38 6.22 -8.59
C LYS A 242 -13.48 6.89 -7.23
N ALA A 243 -12.40 6.85 -6.47
CA ALA A 243 -12.28 7.36 -5.10
C ALA A 243 -13.09 6.59 -4.03
N ALA A 244 -13.87 5.57 -4.38
CA ALA A 244 -14.48 4.69 -3.36
C ALA A 244 -13.39 3.98 -2.54
N GLU A 245 -13.64 3.72 -1.25
CA GLU A 245 -12.70 2.94 -0.43
C GLU A 245 -12.56 1.52 -1.00
N LEU A 246 -11.32 1.12 -1.28
CA LEU A 246 -10.95 -0.24 -1.69
C LEU A 246 -10.61 -1.10 -0.48
N GLY A 247 -9.91 -0.52 0.48
CA GLY A 247 -9.44 -1.24 1.64
C GLY A 247 -8.58 -0.36 2.55
N ARG A 248 -7.86 -1.01 3.46
CA ARG A 248 -7.01 -0.30 4.42
C ARG A 248 -5.85 -1.15 4.90
N PHE A 249 -4.84 -0.46 5.37
CA PHE A 249 -3.75 -1.04 6.14
C PHE A 249 -3.96 -0.74 7.62
N ASN A 250 -3.93 -1.75 8.45
CA ASN A 250 -4.06 -1.56 9.90
C ASN A 250 -2.81 -0.96 10.56
N MET A 251 -1.68 -0.93 9.85
CA MET A 251 -0.44 -0.17 10.11
C MET A 251 0.38 -0.08 8.80
N GLY A 252 1.19 0.96 8.58
CA GLY A 252 1.88 1.40 7.36
C GLY A 252 2.41 0.39 6.34
N SER A 253 2.51 0.77 5.04
CA SER A 253 2.80 -0.15 3.95
C SER A 253 3.04 0.51 2.58
N THR A 254 2.87 -0.24 1.50
CA THR A 254 3.07 0.21 0.11
C THR A 254 1.91 -0.22 -0.76
N VAL A 255 1.47 0.65 -1.64
CA VAL A 255 0.54 0.33 -2.73
C VAL A 255 1.30 0.36 -4.05
N ILE A 256 1.08 -0.65 -4.90
CA ILE A 256 1.57 -0.67 -6.27
C ILE A 256 0.36 -0.69 -7.20
N VAL A 257 0.32 0.23 -8.16
CA VAL A 257 -0.70 0.25 -9.20
C VAL A 257 -0.04 -0.14 -10.52
N LEU A 258 -0.68 -1.06 -11.25
CA LEU A 258 -0.23 -1.53 -12.56
C LEU A 258 -1.30 -1.24 -13.60
N PHE A 259 -0.87 -0.88 -14.79
CA PHE A 259 -1.69 -0.63 -15.96
C PHE A 259 -1.18 -1.42 -17.16
N GLU A 260 -2.08 -1.84 -18.04
CA GLU A 260 -1.74 -2.48 -19.33
C GLU A 260 -0.92 -1.53 -20.22
N PRO A 261 -0.20 -2.08 -21.21
CA PRO A 261 0.55 -1.25 -22.18
C PRO A 261 -0.34 -0.23 -22.87
N ASP A 262 0.20 0.96 -23.08
CA ASP A 262 -0.41 2.05 -23.86
C ASP A 262 -1.79 2.53 -23.39
N ARG A 263 -2.16 2.26 -22.13
CA ARG A 263 -3.46 2.69 -21.57
C ARG A 263 -3.39 4.02 -20.85
N VAL A 264 -2.26 4.33 -20.24
CA VAL A 264 -2.13 5.56 -19.46
C VAL A 264 -0.76 6.21 -19.65
N ASN A 265 -0.72 7.53 -19.48
CA ASN A 265 0.50 8.31 -19.30
C ASN A 265 0.56 8.76 -17.84
N LEU A 266 1.65 8.44 -17.13
CA LEU A 266 1.88 8.98 -15.79
C LEU A 266 1.95 10.50 -15.83
N ALA A 267 1.45 11.16 -14.78
CA ALA A 267 1.52 12.60 -14.65
C ALA A 267 2.99 13.07 -14.72
N PRO A 268 3.34 14.06 -15.55
CA PRO A 268 4.74 14.40 -15.85
C PRO A 268 5.60 14.80 -14.65
N GLN A 269 4.98 15.28 -13.58
CA GLN A 269 5.64 15.68 -12.34
C GLN A 269 6.00 14.50 -11.44
N LEU A 270 5.53 13.28 -11.74
CA LEU A 270 5.78 12.12 -10.91
C LEU A 270 7.17 11.53 -11.16
N HIS A 271 7.91 11.39 -10.08
CA HIS A 271 9.21 10.75 -10.03
C HIS A 271 9.43 10.15 -8.63
N ALA A 272 10.46 9.34 -8.46
CA ALA A 272 10.85 8.85 -7.15
C ALA A 272 11.08 10.01 -6.16
N GLY A 273 10.40 9.99 -5.02
CA GLY A 273 10.40 11.05 -4.01
C GLY A 273 9.24 12.04 -4.11
N SER A 274 8.46 12.06 -5.19
CA SER A 274 7.26 12.90 -5.30
C SER A 274 6.25 12.54 -4.21
N ARG A 275 5.71 13.55 -3.52
CA ARG A 275 4.58 13.37 -2.60
C ARG A 275 3.29 13.38 -3.40
N VAL A 276 2.39 12.48 -3.06
CA VAL A 276 1.06 12.40 -3.65
C VAL A 276 0.01 12.31 -2.55
N ARG A 277 -1.17 12.85 -2.83
CA ARG A 277 -2.33 12.70 -1.95
C ARG A 277 -3.42 11.90 -2.66
N PHE A 278 -4.20 11.19 -1.90
CA PHE A 278 -5.41 10.55 -2.39
C PHE A 278 -6.27 11.56 -3.19
N GLY A 279 -6.69 11.15 -4.38
CA GLY A 279 -7.53 11.98 -5.26
C GLY A 279 -6.77 12.86 -6.25
N GLU A 280 -5.46 13.13 -6.05
CA GLU A 280 -4.63 13.86 -7.01
C GLU A 280 -4.35 13.03 -8.26
N GLU A 281 -4.06 13.71 -9.38
CA GLU A 281 -3.74 13.06 -10.64
C GLU A 281 -2.48 12.18 -10.52
N LEU A 282 -2.63 10.87 -10.79
CA LEU A 282 -1.55 9.91 -10.90
C LEU A 282 -1.18 9.65 -12.38
N ALA A 283 -2.21 9.55 -13.23
CA ALA A 283 -2.03 9.29 -14.66
C ALA A 283 -3.22 9.82 -15.46
N ARG A 284 -3.06 9.92 -16.77
CA ARG A 284 -4.14 10.18 -17.75
C ARG A 284 -4.31 8.98 -18.65
N VAL A 285 -5.57 8.63 -18.91
CA VAL A 285 -5.95 7.67 -19.94
C VAL A 285 -5.52 8.23 -21.31
N ARG A 286 -4.98 7.35 -22.15
CA ARG A 286 -4.59 7.69 -23.54
C ARG A 286 -5.79 7.69 -24.48
#